data_b3279b7fe9e6a8fbc5bd72e8f433450f
#
_entry.id   b3279b7fe9e6a8fbc5bd72e8f433450f
#
_cell.length_a   1.000
_cell.length_b   1.000
_cell.length_c   1.000
_cell.angle_alpha   90.00
_cell.angle_beta   90.00
_cell.angle_gamma   90.00
#
_symmetry.space_group_name_H-M   'P 1'
#
loop_
_entity.id
_entity.type
_entity.pdbx_description
1 polymer ?
#
loop_
_entity_poly.entity_id
_entity_poly.type
_entity_poly.pdbx_seq_one_letter_code
_entity_poly.pdbx_strand_id
1 'polypeptide(L)'
;MTGIAPIALGLDFGTTNTVIALSDSADESHLISFKGEDSTGEIFRSALCFWEEQSGWNGIASEAGPWAIAEFLGSPLDSRFVQSFKSVAASSIFERAQIFGRPFRFEDMGRLFLHKLRDHAGGQLSKLPSRIVVGRPVEYAGPRPDPALARQRYDLMFEQWGSEIHYVYEPLGAAFSFASWLERPTTLLVADFGGGTTDFSVVRVAEPGSSQRCQPLASSGVGIAGDRFDKRIVDHLVLPLLGKGGTYRSFDKVLEIPGGYFGDFADWSRLALMRNKRTLDELRKLQRSAVDPTPIGRMIALIEHEQGFPLYEAVGRAKRALTASDEAEFSFSGGGVEINTVVSRRDFERWIAEDLRRIEAAMDAALVKAKLEPADIDRVFLTGGSSLIPAIRALFERRFSVDQIATGGELTSIAHGLALIGSDANPAEWSV
;
A
#
# COMPACT_ATOMS: atom_id res chain seq x y z
N MET A 1 16.39 -24.16 -23.40
CA MET A 1 16.33 -22.82 -24.00
C MET A 1 17.34 -21.97 -23.24
N THR A 2 18.41 -21.54 -23.93
CA THR A 2 19.39 -20.58 -23.38
C THR A 2 18.70 -19.22 -23.36
N GLY A 3 17.98 -18.93 -22.28
CA GLY A 3 17.33 -17.64 -22.12
C GLY A 3 18.36 -16.52 -22.10
N ILE A 4 18.09 -15.44 -22.83
CA ILE A 4 18.81 -14.17 -22.73
C ILE A 4 18.70 -13.73 -21.27
N ALA A 5 19.81 -13.31 -20.65
CA ALA A 5 19.75 -12.81 -19.30
C ALA A 5 18.94 -11.49 -19.30
N PRO A 6 18.00 -11.32 -18.35
CA PRO A 6 17.18 -10.10 -18.31
C PRO A 6 18.07 -8.87 -18.16
N ILE A 7 17.70 -7.78 -18.85
CA ILE A 7 18.45 -6.51 -18.87
C ILE A 7 18.20 -5.75 -17.57
N ALA A 8 16.93 -5.70 -17.15
CA ALA A 8 16.52 -4.94 -15.97
C ALA A 8 15.39 -5.62 -15.22
N LEU A 9 15.22 -5.20 -13.96
CA LEU A 9 14.12 -5.60 -13.08
C LEU A 9 13.35 -4.35 -12.67
N GLY A 10 12.05 -4.36 -12.86
CA GLY A 10 11.11 -3.38 -12.31
C GLY A 10 10.44 -3.94 -11.08
N LEU A 11 10.53 -3.23 -9.97
CA LEU A 11 9.90 -3.60 -8.70
C LEU A 11 8.89 -2.53 -8.29
N ASP A 12 7.63 -2.85 -8.35
CA ASP A 12 6.57 -2.11 -7.67
C ASP A 12 6.43 -2.65 -6.24
N PHE A 13 7.10 -2.00 -5.29
CA PHE A 13 6.98 -2.30 -3.87
C PHE A 13 5.83 -1.51 -3.26
N GLY A 14 4.59 -1.99 -3.46
CA GLY A 14 3.40 -1.33 -2.94
C GLY A 14 3.16 -1.56 -1.44
N THR A 15 2.31 -0.72 -0.84
CA THR A 15 1.91 -0.85 0.58
C THR A 15 1.15 -2.16 0.84
N THR A 16 0.33 -2.57 -0.12
CA THR A 16 -0.53 -3.76 -0.01
C THR A 16 0.00 -4.94 -0.82
N ASN A 17 0.46 -4.68 -2.02
CA ASN A 17 0.92 -5.68 -2.97
C ASN A 17 2.27 -5.26 -3.55
N THR A 18 3.11 -6.24 -3.86
CA THR A 18 4.38 -6.08 -4.56
C THR A 18 4.31 -6.86 -5.86
N VAL A 19 4.79 -6.25 -6.94
CA VAL A 19 4.84 -6.86 -8.27
C VAL A 19 6.23 -6.69 -8.86
N ILE A 20 6.72 -7.71 -9.55
CA ILE A 20 8.01 -7.68 -10.22
C ILE A 20 7.83 -8.01 -11.70
N ALA A 21 8.48 -7.22 -12.55
CA ALA A 21 8.66 -7.53 -13.95
C ALA A 21 10.15 -7.60 -14.30
N LEU A 22 10.48 -8.47 -15.26
CA LEU A 22 11.79 -8.53 -15.89
C LEU A 22 11.67 -8.03 -17.33
N SER A 23 12.65 -7.30 -17.79
CA SER A 23 12.75 -6.86 -19.18
C SER A 23 13.86 -7.63 -19.87
N ASP A 24 13.53 -8.21 -21.01
CA ASP A 24 14.45 -8.94 -21.90
C ASP A 24 14.91 -8.07 -23.07
N SER A 25 14.20 -6.97 -23.35
CA SER A 25 14.51 -6.00 -24.40
C SER A 25 14.00 -4.59 -23.99
N ALA A 26 14.26 -3.60 -24.81
CA ALA A 26 13.76 -2.22 -24.56
C ALA A 26 12.22 -2.11 -24.62
N ASP A 27 11.56 -3.02 -25.30
CA ASP A 27 10.12 -2.93 -25.59
C ASP A 27 9.29 -4.05 -24.95
N GLU A 28 9.94 -5.08 -24.38
CA GLU A 28 9.24 -6.25 -23.83
C GLU A 28 9.62 -6.50 -22.38
N SER A 29 8.61 -6.76 -21.57
CA SER A 29 8.75 -7.18 -20.17
C SER A 29 7.72 -8.23 -19.80
N HIS A 30 8.08 -9.11 -18.88
CA HIS A 30 7.20 -10.15 -18.35
C HIS A 30 7.19 -10.16 -16.83
N LEU A 31 6.07 -10.58 -16.24
CA LEU A 31 5.91 -10.63 -14.80
C LEU A 31 6.56 -11.88 -14.20
N ILE A 32 7.07 -11.72 -12.98
CA ILE A 32 7.47 -12.85 -12.14
C ILE A 32 6.22 -13.48 -11.55
N SER A 33 6.10 -14.79 -11.67
CA SER A 33 5.03 -15.55 -11.05
C SER A 33 5.52 -16.29 -9.82
N PHE A 34 4.70 -16.26 -8.78
CA PHE A 34 4.93 -16.93 -7.50
C PHE A 34 4.01 -18.15 -7.42
N LYS A 35 4.58 -19.33 -7.18
CA LYS A 35 3.81 -20.58 -7.12
C LYS A 35 3.46 -20.88 -5.67
N GLY A 36 2.20 -20.70 -5.30
CA GLY A 36 1.62 -21.23 -4.06
C GLY A 36 1.19 -22.69 -4.21
N GLU A 37 0.78 -23.32 -3.11
CA GLU A 37 0.30 -24.72 -3.13
C GLU A 37 -0.93 -24.89 -4.04
N ASP A 38 -1.86 -23.93 -4.04
CA ASP A 38 -3.12 -24.00 -4.78
C ASP A 38 -3.27 -23.02 -5.95
N SER A 39 -2.31 -22.08 -6.14
CA SER A 39 -2.39 -21.05 -7.18
C SER A 39 -1.03 -20.52 -7.60
N THR A 40 -0.96 -20.11 -8.87
CA THR A 40 0.15 -19.29 -9.38
C THR A 40 -0.37 -17.88 -9.57
N GLY A 41 0.32 -16.89 -9.01
CA GLY A 41 -0.05 -15.49 -9.12
C GLY A 41 1.15 -14.59 -9.33
N GLU A 42 0.93 -13.43 -9.91
CA GLU A 42 1.95 -12.41 -10.22
C GLU A 42 2.04 -11.34 -9.13
N ILE A 43 1.15 -11.41 -8.14
CA ILE A 43 1.04 -10.44 -7.05
C ILE A 43 1.54 -11.08 -5.77
N PHE A 44 2.54 -10.46 -5.16
CA PHE A 44 3.09 -10.84 -3.86
C PHE A 44 2.58 -9.88 -2.78
N ARG A 45 1.80 -10.37 -1.79
CA ARG A 45 1.30 -9.50 -0.70
C ARG A 45 2.45 -8.87 0.06
N SER A 46 2.41 -7.57 0.31
CA SER A 46 3.41 -6.84 1.11
C SER A 46 3.18 -7.08 2.60
N ALA A 47 3.34 -8.34 3.01
CA ALA A 47 3.10 -8.82 4.38
C ALA A 47 4.22 -9.72 4.85
N LEU A 48 4.46 -9.72 6.16
CA LEU A 48 5.40 -10.58 6.89
C LEU A 48 4.67 -11.27 8.05
N CYS A 49 5.04 -12.51 8.32
CA CYS A 49 4.67 -13.21 9.54
C CYS A 49 5.92 -13.68 10.24
N PHE A 50 5.95 -13.55 11.57
CA PHE A 50 7.07 -13.93 12.41
C PHE A 50 6.60 -14.89 13.50
N TRP A 51 7.45 -15.86 13.89
CA TRP A 51 7.23 -16.75 15.04
C TRP A 51 8.54 -17.10 15.70
N GLU A 52 8.50 -17.57 16.97
CA GLU A 52 9.69 -18.01 17.67
C GLU A 52 10.10 -19.40 17.18
N GLU A 53 11.34 -19.54 16.72
CA GLU A 53 11.93 -20.78 16.26
C GLU A 53 13.44 -20.76 16.45
N GLN A 54 13.99 -21.78 17.12
CA GLN A 54 15.43 -21.82 17.46
C GLN A 54 16.36 -21.76 16.23
N SER A 55 15.93 -22.31 15.10
CA SER A 55 16.68 -22.28 13.83
C SER A 55 16.61 -20.94 13.11
N GLY A 56 15.69 -20.06 13.51
CA GLY A 56 15.48 -18.75 12.88
C GLY A 56 16.55 -17.72 13.25
N TRP A 57 16.57 -16.62 12.50
CA TRP A 57 17.48 -15.50 12.76
C TRP A 57 17.22 -14.88 14.13
N ASN A 58 18.22 -14.91 15.02
CA ASN A 58 18.07 -14.51 16.42
C ASN A 58 16.93 -15.24 17.18
N GLY A 59 16.63 -16.50 16.82
CA GLY A 59 15.55 -17.27 17.42
C GLY A 59 14.16 -16.90 16.90
N ILE A 60 14.07 -16.25 15.74
CA ILE A 60 12.82 -15.86 15.07
C ILE A 60 12.87 -16.36 13.63
N ALA A 61 11.85 -17.10 13.24
CA ALA A 61 11.58 -17.42 11.84
C ALA A 61 10.60 -16.40 11.25
N SER A 62 10.57 -16.31 9.94
CA SER A 62 9.67 -15.40 9.23
C SER A 62 9.24 -15.96 7.89
N GLU A 63 8.08 -15.53 7.44
CA GLU A 63 7.56 -15.76 6.10
C GLU A 63 7.00 -14.48 5.51
N ALA A 64 6.85 -14.41 4.17
CA ALA A 64 6.36 -13.23 3.47
C ALA A 64 5.29 -13.58 2.42
N GLY A 65 4.59 -12.56 1.94
CA GLY A 65 3.62 -12.73 0.88
C GLY A 65 2.37 -13.50 1.28
N PRO A 66 1.80 -14.29 0.36
CA PRO A 66 0.66 -15.16 0.67
C PRO A 66 0.96 -16.20 1.74
N TRP A 67 2.20 -16.69 1.81
CA TRP A 67 2.65 -17.66 2.82
C TRP A 67 2.67 -17.06 4.22
N ALA A 68 2.99 -15.77 4.37
CA ALA A 68 2.86 -15.08 5.65
C ALA A 68 1.42 -15.08 6.18
N ILE A 69 0.44 -14.99 5.27
CA ILE A 69 -0.98 -15.09 5.63
C ILE A 69 -1.32 -16.52 6.09
N ALA A 70 -0.86 -17.52 5.36
CA ALA A 70 -1.09 -18.92 5.69
C ALA A 70 -0.51 -19.29 7.07
N GLU A 71 0.74 -18.91 7.35
CA GLU A 71 1.40 -19.11 8.65
C GLU A 71 0.63 -18.41 9.78
N PHE A 72 0.23 -17.14 9.57
CA PHE A 72 -0.54 -16.41 10.56
C PHE A 72 -1.89 -17.09 10.85
N LEU A 73 -2.63 -17.52 9.82
CA LEU A 73 -3.92 -18.20 9.98
C LEU A 73 -3.76 -19.56 10.66
N GLY A 74 -2.64 -20.24 10.48
CA GLY A 74 -2.32 -21.49 11.14
C GLY A 74 -2.06 -21.37 12.65
N SER A 75 -1.46 -20.26 13.08
CA SER A 75 -1.07 -20.03 14.49
C SER A 75 -1.13 -18.54 14.87
N PRO A 76 -2.33 -17.93 14.94
CA PRO A 76 -2.45 -16.48 15.13
C PRO A 76 -1.89 -15.98 16.47
N LEU A 77 -2.01 -16.77 17.54
CA LEU A 77 -1.57 -16.37 18.88
C LEU A 77 -0.07 -16.49 19.09
N ASP A 78 0.58 -17.42 18.38
CA ASP A 78 2.01 -17.72 18.49
C ASP A 78 2.85 -17.00 17.42
N SER A 79 2.19 -16.20 16.56
CA SER A 79 2.82 -15.46 15.49
C SER A 79 2.59 -13.95 15.61
N ARG A 80 3.30 -13.19 14.77
CA ARG A 80 3.15 -11.74 14.58
C ARG A 80 3.02 -11.44 13.11
N PHE A 81 1.85 -10.96 12.71
CA PHE A 81 1.58 -10.54 11.35
C PHE A 81 1.81 -9.04 11.17
N VAL A 82 2.64 -8.66 10.20
CA VAL A 82 2.98 -7.28 9.87
C VAL A 82 2.64 -7.03 8.42
N GLN A 83 1.71 -6.15 8.18
CA GLN A 83 1.27 -5.74 6.84
C GLN A 83 1.40 -4.23 6.66
N SER A 84 1.42 -3.76 5.42
CA SER A 84 1.50 -2.32 5.10
C SER A 84 2.72 -1.60 5.71
N PHE A 85 3.80 -2.32 6.00
CA PHE A 85 4.98 -1.75 6.66
C PHE A 85 5.69 -0.70 5.79
N LYS A 86 5.46 -0.65 4.47
CA LYS A 86 5.91 0.45 3.59
C LYS A 86 5.46 1.82 4.11
N SER A 87 4.30 1.90 4.75
CA SER A 87 3.74 3.16 5.26
C SER A 87 4.61 3.87 6.30
N VAL A 88 5.51 3.14 6.97
CA VAL A 88 6.44 3.71 7.95
C VAL A 88 7.83 4.06 7.38
N ALA A 89 8.05 3.83 6.08
CA ALA A 89 9.35 4.10 5.43
C ALA A 89 9.84 5.53 5.65
N ALA A 90 8.96 6.53 5.49
CA ALA A 90 9.26 7.95 5.68
C ALA A 90 8.95 8.48 7.08
N SER A 91 8.59 7.64 8.04
CA SER A 91 8.19 8.08 9.38
C SER A 91 9.39 8.25 10.30
N SER A 92 9.71 9.50 10.68
CA SER A 92 10.73 9.80 11.70
C SER A 92 10.34 9.35 13.11
N ILE A 93 9.05 9.12 13.37
CA ILE A 93 8.55 8.62 14.66
C ILE A 93 8.74 7.10 14.78
N PHE A 94 8.74 6.38 13.64
CA PHE A 94 8.98 4.95 13.64
C PHE A 94 10.49 4.68 13.64
N GLU A 95 10.99 4.18 14.75
CA GLU A 95 12.39 3.72 14.86
C GLU A 95 12.50 2.21 14.62
N ARG A 96 11.66 1.42 15.29
CA ARG A 96 11.67 -0.04 15.26
C ARG A 96 10.36 -0.64 15.78
N ALA A 97 10.00 -1.79 15.24
CA ALA A 97 8.99 -2.67 15.81
C ALA A 97 9.61 -3.63 16.83
N GLN A 98 8.87 -3.96 17.89
CA GLN A 98 9.26 -5.01 18.86
C GLN A 98 8.49 -6.29 18.51
N ILE A 99 9.21 -7.29 18.01
CA ILE A 99 8.66 -8.59 17.61
C ILE A 99 9.32 -9.65 18.52
N PHE A 100 8.55 -10.30 19.36
CA PHE A 100 9.05 -11.26 20.38
C PHE A 100 10.24 -10.70 21.18
N GLY A 101 10.14 -9.43 21.61
CA GLY A 101 11.20 -8.76 22.35
C GLY A 101 12.46 -8.39 21.54
N ARG A 102 12.48 -8.64 20.24
CA ARG A 102 13.56 -8.27 19.34
C ARG A 102 13.21 -7.01 18.55
N PRO A 103 14.15 -6.07 18.38
CA PRO A 103 13.93 -4.87 17.58
C PRO A 103 14.10 -5.16 16.09
N PHE A 104 13.14 -4.75 15.28
CA PHE A 104 13.21 -4.75 13.81
C PHE A 104 13.03 -3.34 13.29
N ARG A 105 14.00 -2.83 12.55
CA ARG A 105 13.88 -1.58 11.80
C ARG A 105 13.09 -1.81 10.51
N PHE A 106 12.73 -0.73 9.82
CA PHE A 106 12.10 -0.83 8.51
C PHE A 106 12.95 -1.65 7.52
N GLU A 107 14.23 -1.31 7.42
CA GLU A 107 15.17 -1.97 6.52
C GLU A 107 15.40 -3.45 6.86
N ASP A 108 15.31 -3.84 8.11
CA ASP A 108 15.42 -5.25 8.53
C ASP A 108 14.21 -6.06 8.04
N MET A 109 13.00 -5.51 8.22
CA MET A 109 11.77 -6.11 7.69
C MET A 109 11.80 -6.16 6.16
N GLY A 110 12.28 -5.09 5.52
CA GLY A 110 12.42 -5.02 4.06
C GLY A 110 13.37 -6.07 3.50
N ARG A 111 14.55 -6.27 4.13
CA ARG A 111 15.50 -7.32 3.72
C ARG A 111 14.90 -8.71 3.82
N LEU A 112 14.22 -9.02 4.92
CA LEU A 112 13.54 -10.31 5.09
C LEU A 112 12.46 -10.50 4.02
N PHE A 113 11.66 -9.48 3.77
CA PHE A 113 10.64 -9.50 2.73
C PHE A 113 11.23 -9.79 1.35
N LEU A 114 12.28 -9.07 0.95
CA LEU A 114 12.95 -9.26 -0.34
C LEU A 114 13.63 -10.62 -0.46
N HIS A 115 14.19 -11.14 0.63
CA HIS A 115 14.78 -12.49 0.66
C HIS A 115 13.72 -13.56 0.38
N LYS A 116 12.60 -13.53 1.11
CA LYS A 116 11.49 -14.45 0.92
C LYS A 116 10.83 -14.33 -0.44
N LEU A 117 10.67 -13.12 -0.95
CA LEU A 117 10.16 -12.86 -2.29
C LEU A 117 11.05 -13.54 -3.35
N ARG A 118 12.39 -13.49 -3.21
CA ARG A 118 13.32 -14.20 -4.11
C ARG A 118 13.19 -15.72 -3.99
N ASP A 119 13.06 -16.25 -2.78
CA ASP A 119 12.90 -17.68 -2.55
C ASP A 119 11.64 -18.21 -3.24
N HIS A 120 10.52 -17.48 -3.13
CA HIS A 120 9.25 -17.85 -3.75
C HIS A 120 9.15 -17.57 -5.26
N ALA A 121 10.11 -16.86 -5.84
CA ALA A 121 10.16 -16.62 -7.30
C ALA A 121 10.56 -17.87 -8.12
N GLY A 122 10.74 -19.04 -7.49
CA GLY A 122 10.95 -20.32 -8.19
C GLY A 122 12.21 -20.34 -9.07
N GLY A 123 13.26 -19.62 -8.68
CA GLY A 123 14.53 -19.54 -9.43
C GLY A 123 14.57 -18.44 -10.50
N GLN A 124 13.45 -17.79 -10.82
CA GLN A 124 13.39 -16.70 -11.79
C GLN A 124 14.27 -15.49 -11.38
N LEU A 125 14.50 -15.31 -10.08
CA LEU A 125 15.38 -14.29 -9.50
C LEU A 125 16.70 -14.86 -8.93
N SER A 126 17.11 -16.07 -9.35
CA SER A 126 18.38 -16.68 -8.94
C SER A 126 19.59 -15.82 -9.32
N LYS A 127 19.53 -15.16 -10.49
CA LYS A 127 20.49 -14.17 -10.94
C LYS A 127 19.76 -12.87 -11.20
N LEU A 128 20.06 -11.85 -10.40
CA LEU A 128 19.52 -10.51 -10.59
C LEU A 128 20.20 -9.83 -11.80
N PRO A 129 19.46 -9.03 -12.59
CA PRO A 129 20.06 -8.17 -13.61
C PRO A 129 20.91 -7.08 -12.95
N SER A 130 21.78 -6.44 -13.74
CA SER A 130 22.67 -5.37 -13.25
C SER A 130 21.91 -4.11 -12.84
N ARG A 131 20.73 -3.90 -13.38
CA ARG A 131 19.89 -2.71 -13.13
C ARG A 131 18.56 -3.12 -12.51
N ILE A 132 18.18 -2.40 -11.47
CA ILE A 132 16.90 -2.57 -10.77
C ILE A 132 16.25 -1.21 -10.64
N VAL A 133 15.01 -1.09 -11.10
CA VAL A 133 14.20 0.12 -10.96
C VAL A 133 13.10 -0.14 -9.95
N VAL A 134 13.11 0.62 -8.86
CA VAL A 134 12.18 0.48 -7.75
C VAL A 134 11.19 1.64 -7.78
N GLY A 135 9.91 1.32 -7.76
CA GLY A 135 8.84 2.30 -7.63
C GLY A 135 8.84 2.96 -6.25
N ARG A 136 8.66 4.28 -6.24
CA ARG A 136 8.40 5.05 -5.02
C ARG A 136 7.22 5.99 -5.23
N PRO A 137 6.46 6.33 -4.19
CA PRO A 137 5.41 7.32 -4.31
C PRO A 137 6.00 8.72 -4.54
N VAL A 138 5.22 9.62 -5.13
CA VAL A 138 5.57 11.05 -5.23
C VAL A 138 5.57 11.67 -3.84
N GLU A 139 4.51 11.38 -3.05
CA GLU A 139 4.38 11.80 -1.67
C GLU A 139 4.22 10.56 -0.76
N TYR A 140 5.02 10.50 0.29
CA TYR A 140 4.89 9.42 1.28
C TYR A 140 3.70 9.64 2.21
N ALA A 141 3.08 8.54 2.64
CA ALA A 141 2.01 8.58 3.64
C ALA A 141 2.54 9.04 5.01
N GLY A 142 1.66 9.66 5.80
CA GLY A 142 1.95 10.08 7.17
C GLY A 142 1.83 11.59 7.39
N PRO A 143 1.84 12.03 8.65
CA PRO A 143 1.56 13.43 8.99
C PRO A 143 2.75 14.38 8.68
N ARG A 144 3.96 13.89 8.67
CA ARG A 144 5.21 14.62 8.35
C ARG A 144 6.22 13.64 7.79
N PRO A 145 6.05 13.21 6.53
CA PRO A 145 6.97 12.27 5.92
C PRO A 145 8.34 12.90 5.66
N ASP A 146 9.39 12.10 5.84
CA ASP A 146 10.77 12.47 5.53
C ASP A 146 11.26 11.63 4.33
N PRO A 147 11.26 12.19 3.11
CA PRO A 147 11.70 11.48 1.91
C PRO A 147 13.18 11.06 1.94
N ALA A 148 14.05 11.85 2.60
CA ALA A 148 15.47 11.51 2.70
C ALA A 148 15.68 10.28 3.60
N LEU A 149 14.96 10.22 4.72
CA LEU A 149 14.95 9.04 5.58
C LEU A 149 14.40 7.80 4.85
N ALA A 150 13.33 7.95 4.08
CA ALA A 150 12.80 6.86 3.27
C ALA A 150 13.84 6.35 2.28
N ARG A 151 14.51 7.25 1.55
CA ARG A 151 15.59 6.91 0.62
C ARG A 151 16.70 6.12 1.30
N GLN A 152 17.20 6.60 2.42
CA GLN A 152 18.24 5.91 3.20
C GLN A 152 17.80 4.48 3.61
N ARG A 153 16.56 4.33 4.06
CA ARG A 153 16.00 3.03 4.45
C ARG A 153 15.86 2.07 3.27
N TYR A 154 15.45 2.57 2.10
CA TYR A 154 15.42 1.79 0.88
C TYR A 154 16.82 1.37 0.43
N ASP A 155 17.79 2.28 0.44
CA ASP A 155 19.18 1.95 0.08
C ASP A 155 19.71 0.82 0.95
N LEU A 156 19.47 0.88 2.28
CA LEU A 156 19.83 -0.20 3.21
C LEU A 156 19.05 -1.51 2.95
N MET A 157 17.78 -1.42 2.58
CA MET A 157 16.93 -2.58 2.26
C MET A 157 17.45 -3.35 1.04
N PHE A 158 17.91 -2.64 0.00
CA PHE A 158 18.39 -3.22 -1.26
C PHE A 158 19.89 -3.50 -1.31
N GLU A 159 20.67 -3.09 -0.30
CA GLU A 159 22.14 -3.19 -0.27
C GLU A 159 22.66 -4.57 -0.68
N GLN A 160 21.98 -5.65 -0.26
CA GLN A 160 22.40 -7.03 -0.52
C GLN A 160 22.09 -7.52 -1.95
N TRP A 161 21.36 -6.75 -2.76
CA TRP A 161 21.04 -7.15 -4.13
C TRP A 161 22.20 -6.91 -5.10
N GLY A 162 23.16 -6.03 -4.76
CA GLY A 162 24.41 -5.86 -5.50
C GLY A 162 24.24 -5.30 -6.92
N SER A 163 23.07 -4.78 -7.26
CA SER A 163 22.72 -4.19 -8.54
C SER A 163 22.70 -2.65 -8.45
N GLU A 164 22.77 -1.98 -9.58
CA GLU A 164 22.53 -0.54 -9.67
C GLU A 164 21.04 -0.27 -9.44
N ILE A 165 20.70 0.47 -8.39
CA ILE A 165 19.31 0.75 -7.99
C ILE A 165 18.92 2.16 -8.41
N HIS A 166 17.84 2.26 -9.19
CA HIS A 166 17.18 3.50 -9.56
C HIS A 166 15.81 3.59 -8.89
N TYR A 167 15.49 4.75 -8.32
CA TYR A 167 14.15 4.99 -7.74
C TYR A 167 13.38 5.91 -8.68
N VAL A 168 12.20 5.47 -9.09
CA VAL A 168 11.34 6.18 -10.04
C VAL A 168 9.95 6.34 -9.44
N TYR A 169 9.28 7.45 -9.73
CA TYR A 169 7.90 7.62 -9.31
C TYR A 169 6.98 6.55 -9.91
N GLU A 170 6.19 5.87 -9.08
CA GLU A 170 5.25 4.82 -9.48
C GLU A 170 4.37 5.20 -10.68
N PRO A 171 3.76 6.41 -10.73
CA PRO A 171 2.95 6.79 -11.89
C PRO A 171 3.78 7.00 -13.18
N LEU A 172 5.09 7.22 -13.10
CA LEU A 172 5.95 7.22 -14.31
C LEU A 172 6.12 5.80 -14.86
N GLY A 173 6.28 4.81 -13.98
CA GLY A 173 6.26 3.40 -14.40
C GLY A 173 4.97 3.07 -15.14
N ALA A 174 3.81 3.42 -14.57
CA ALA A 174 2.54 3.21 -15.24
C ALA A 174 2.45 3.94 -16.59
N ALA A 175 2.98 5.16 -16.69
CA ALA A 175 3.04 5.92 -17.94
C ALA A 175 3.85 5.20 -19.03
N PHE A 176 5.01 4.66 -18.69
CA PHE A 176 5.85 3.89 -19.63
C PHE A 176 5.15 2.63 -20.13
N SER A 177 4.51 1.88 -19.25
CA SER A 177 3.71 0.73 -19.62
C SER A 177 2.59 1.13 -20.59
N PHE A 178 1.85 2.19 -20.30
CA PHE A 178 0.76 2.65 -21.15
C PHE A 178 1.26 3.22 -22.49
N ALA A 179 2.42 3.90 -22.49
CA ALA A 179 3.02 4.48 -23.68
C ALA A 179 3.35 3.43 -24.75
N SER A 180 3.66 2.18 -24.35
CA SER A 180 3.95 1.10 -25.31
C SER A 180 2.76 0.78 -26.23
N TRP A 181 1.52 1.12 -25.82
CA TRP A 181 0.29 0.89 -26.59
C TRP A 181 -0.16 2.10 -27.42
N LEU A 182 0.52 3.24 -27.27
CA LEU A 182 0.16 4.47 -27.98
C LEU A 182 0.84 4.54 -29.34
N GLU A 183 0.07 4.79 -30.39
CA GLU A 183 0.52 4.90 -31.78
C GLU A 183 0.80 6.35 -32.23
N ARG A 184 0.42 7.33 -31.42
CA ARG A 184 0.55 8.77 -31.71
C ARG A 184 1.01 9.56 -30.48
N PRO A 185 1.61 10.75 -30.69
CA PRO A 185 1.93 11.64 -29.57
C PRO A 185 0.72 11.92 -28.71
N THR A 186 0.88 11.87 -27.41
CA THR A 186 -0.22 11.94 -26.44
C THR A 186 0.22 12.64 -25.18
N THR A 187 -0.53 13.61 -24.68
CA THR A 187 -0.39 14.16 -23.33
C THR A 187 -1.20 13.31 -22.38
N LEU A 188 -0.52 12.61 -21.47
CA LEU A 188 -1.09 11.62 -20.57
C LEU A 188 -1.10 12.14 -19.13
N LEU A 189 -2.23 12.05 -18.45
CA LEU A 189 -2.34 12.13 -17.00
C LEU A 189 -2.46 10.70 -16.45
N VAL A 190 -1.48 10.29 -15.65
CA VAL A 190 -1.54 9.02 -14.90
C VAL A 190 -1.96 9.31 -13.48
N ALA A 191 -2.91 8.55 -12.97
CA ALA A 191 -3.35 8.56 -11.58
C ALA A 191 -3.23 7.16 -10.99
N ASP A 192 -2.28 7.01 -10.07
CA ASP A 192 -2.03 5.75 -9.36
C ASP A 192 -2.65 5.78 -7.97
N PHE A 193 -3.57 4.84 -7.73
CA PHE A 193 -4.30 4.68 -6.47
C PHE A 193 -3.80 3.46 -5.71
N GLY A 194 -2.71 3.62 -4.97
CA GLY A 194 -2.11 2.57 -4.15
C GLY A 194 -2.91 2.20 -2.90
N GLY A 195 -2.26 1.54 -1.95
CA GLY A 195 -2.80 1.31 -0.61
C GLY A 195 -2.71 2.56 0.26
N GLY A 196 -1.53 3.18 0.34
CA GLY A 196 -1.24 4.30 1.22
C GLY A 196 -1.27 5.68 0.57
N THR A 197 -0.98 5.79 -0.73
CA THR A 197 -0.84 7.05 -1.46
C THR A 197 -1.65 7.06 -2.75
N THR A 198 -2.04 8.26 -3.17
CA THR A 198 -2.52 8.53 -4.52
C THR A 198 -1.55 9.50 -5.17
N ASP A 199 -1.01 9.10 -6.32
CA ASP A 199 0.06 9.81 -7.00
C ASP A 199 -0.34 10.13 -8.45
N PHE A 200 0.02 11.32 -8.90
CA PHE A 200 -0.29 11.84 -10.23
C PHE A 200 0.98 12.19 -10.97
N SER A 201 1.05 11.82 -12.26
CA SER A 201 2.08 12.30 -13.17
C SER A 201 1.48 12.73 -14.50
N VAL A 202 1.92 13.89 -14.98
CA VAL A 202 1.63 14.38 -16.33
C VAL A 202 2.84 14.07 -17.19
N VAL A 203 2.63 13.35 -18.28
CA VAL A 203 3.70 12.85 -19.16
C VAL A 203 3.34 13.15 -20.61
N ARG A 204 4.30 13.67 -21.36
CA ARG A 204 4.18 13.76 -22.82
C ARG A 204 4.80 12.52 -23.43
N VAL A 205 4.00 11.77 -24.18
CA VAL A 205 4.43 10.59 -24.95
C VAL A 205 4.66 11.03 -26.38
N ALA A 206 5.85 10.78 -26.90
CA ALA A 206 6.24 11.10 -28.29
C ALA A 206 5.81 9.99 -29.26
N GLU A 207 6.12 10.13 -30.53
CA GLU A 207 5.90 9.10 -31.55
C GLU A 207 6.66 7.80 -31.26
N PRO A 208 6.12 6.63 -31.65
CA PRO A 208 6.85 5.37 -31.59
C PRO A 208 8.23 5.47 -32.28
N GLY A 209 9.27 4.92 -31.63
CA GLY A 209 10.64 4.96 -32.14
C GLY A 209 11.40 6.26 -31.84
N SER A 210 10.81 7.23 -31.13
CA SER A 210 11.53 8.41 -30.65
C SER A 210 12.60 8.02 -29.64
N SER A 211 13.75 8.68 -29.67
CA SER A 211 14.86 8.46 -28.72
C SER A 211 14.46 8.80 -27.27
N GLN A 212 13.49 9.67 -27.07
CA GLN A 212 12.88 10.00 -25.80
C GLN A 212 11.37 9.78 -25.91
N ARG A 213 10.93 8.54 -25.64
CA ARG A 213 9.53 8.12 -25.80
C ARG A 213 8.59 8.82 -24.82
N CYS A 214 9.02 9.00 -23.57
CA CYS A 214 8.26 9.66 -22.53
C CYS A 214 9.02 10.88 -22.00
N GLN A 215 8.31 11.96 -21.72
CA GLN A 215 8.83 13.18 -21.09
C GLN A 215 7.94 13.54 -19.89
N PRO A 216 8.40 13.35 -18.64
CA PRO A 216 7.70 13.82 -17.46
C PRO A 216 7.59 15.34 -17.47
N LEU A 217 6.39 15.87 -17.27
CA LEU A 217 6.13 17.31 -17.18
C LEU A 217 5.97 17.74 -15.73
N ALA A 218 5.24 17.00 -14.93
CA ALA A 218 5.03 17.27 -13.52
C ALA A 218 4.53 16.04 -12.77
N SER A 219 4.74 16.04 -11.45
CA SER A 219 4.17 15.03 -10.55
C SER A 219 3.64 15.69 -9.27
N SER A 220 2.62 15.09 -8.67
CA SER A 220 2.04 15.47 -7.39
C SER A 220 1.50 14.23 -6.70
N GLY A 221 1.29 14.27 -5.40
CA GLY A 221 0.75 13.15 -4.66
C GLY A 221 0.10 13.55 -3.35
N VAL A 222 -0.58 12.61 -2.73
CA VAL A 222 -1.17 12.74 -1.40
C VAL A 222 -1.14 11.41 -0.68
N GLY A 223 -0.83 11.42 0.62
CA GLY A 223 -0.81 10.24 1.49
C GLY A 223 -2.21 9.74 1.86
N ILE A 224 -3.06 9.52 0.87
CA ILE A 224 -4.45 9.06 1.00
C ILE A 224 -4.74 8.09 -0.13
N ALA A 225 -5.15 6.87 0.21
CA ALA A 225 -5.65 5.88 -0.73
C ALA A 225 -6.45 4.78 -0.02
N GLY A 226 -6.38 3.54 -0.47
CA GLY A 226 -7.19 2.42 -0.03
C GLY A 226 -7.21 2.19 1.49
N ASP A 227 -6.06 2.26 2.15
CA ASP A 227 -5.93 2.08 3.60
C ASP A 227 -6.68 3.18 4.38
N ARG A 228 -6.72 4.39 3.82
CA ARG A 228 -7.48 5.50 4.42
C ARG A 228 -8.98 5.27 4.32
N PHE A 229 -9.44 4.69 3.22
CA PHE A 229 -10.85 4.34 3.04
C PHE A 229 -11.26 3.19 3.95
N ASP A 230 -10.39 2.19 4.14
CA ASP A 230 -10.59 1.12 5.12
C ASP A 230 -10.70 1.70 6.53
N LYS A 231 -9.83 2.64 6.88
CA LYS A 231 -9.87 3.35 8.15
C LYS A 231 -11.21 4.07 8.36
N ARG A 232 -11.81 4.66 7.32
CA ARG A 232 -13.14 5.30 7.42
C ARG A 232 -14.24 4.29 7.75
N ILE A 233 -14.20 3.10 7.16
CA ILE A 233 -15.15 2.02 7.48
C ILE A 233 -14.99 1.60 8.96
N VAL A 234 -13.75 1.36 9.42
CA VAL A 234 -13.48 1.03 10.82
C VAL A 234 -13.95 2.14 11.75
N ASP A 235 -13.72 3.41 11.38
CA ASP A 235 -14.07 4.59 12.17
C ASP A 235 -15.58 4.70 12.41
N HIS A 236 -16.38 4.36 11.41
CA HIS A 236 -17.84 4.48 11.48
C HIS A 236 -18.55 3.24 12.00
N LEU A 237 -18.04 2.04 11.73
CA LEU A 237 -18.72 0.80 12.07
C LEU A 237 -18.17 0.12 13.33
N VAL A 238 -16.88 0.26 13.60
CA VAL A 238 -16.18 -0.51 14.62
C VAL A 238 -15.84 0.32 15.85
N LEU A 239 -15.20 1.48 15.68
CA LEU A 239 -14.70 2.27 16.79
C LEU A 239 -15.78 2.75 17.80
N PRO A 240 -17.04 3.04 17.40
CA PRO A 240 -18.09 3.34 18.37
C PRO A 240 -18.33 2.19 19.37
N LEU A 241 -18.19 0.94 18.90
CA LEU A 241 -18.35 -0.26 19.74
C LEU A 241 -17.13 -0.53 20.63
N LEU A 242 -16.00 0.13 20.33
CA LEU A 242 -14.76 0.05 21.10
C LEU A 242 -14.53 1.27 22.02
N GLY A 243 -15.53 2.15 22.15
CA GLY A 243 -15.53 3.25 23.10
C GLY A 243 -15.11 4.62 22.55
N LYS A 244 -15.05 4.79 21.23
CA LYS A 244 -14.86 6.12 20.62
C LYS A 244 -16.04 7.03 20.99
N GLY A 245 -15.71 8.23 21.53
CA GLY A 245 -16.70 9.15 22.08
C GLY A 245 -17.15 8.83 23.51
N GLY A 246 -16.62 7.74 24.12
CA GLY A 246 -16.84 7.40 25.51
C GLY A 246 -16.02 8.26 26.48
N THR A 247 -16.29 8.11 27.77
CA THR A 247 -15.66 8.93 28.82
C THR A 247 -15.06 8.07 29.93
N TYR A 248 -14.09 8.64 30.65
CA TYR A 248 -13.46 8.02 31.81
C TYR A 248 -13.34 9.03 32.96
N ARG A 249 -13.23 8.51 34.19
CA ARG A 249 -13.05 9.30 35.40
C ARG A 249 -11.56 9.48 35.69
N SER A 250 -11.16 10.75 35.92
CA SER A 250 -9.82 11.11 36.36
C SER A 250 -9.94 12.08 37.52
N PHE A 251 -9.67 11.60 38.73
CA PHE A 251 -9.98 12.32 39.96
C PHE A 251 -11.47 12.72 39.98
N ASP A 252 -11.78 13.99 40.17
CA ASP A 252 -13.15 14.52 40.24
C ASP A 252 -13.70 14.92 38.83
N LYS A 253 -12.99 14.61 37.76
CA LYS A 253 -13.36 14.99 36.39
C LYS A 253 -13.78 13.79 35.56
N VAL A 254 -14.75 14.02 34.69
CA VAL A 254 -15.08 13.09 33.58
C VAL A 254 -14.47 13.67 32.31
N LEU A 255 -13.63 12.89 31.67
CA LEU A 255 -12.87 13.27 30.47
C LEU A 255 -13.22 12.33 29.33
N GLU A 256 -13.11 12.80 28.08
CA GLU A 256 -13.25 11.96 26.90
C GLU A 256 -12.05 11.02 26.77
N ILE A 257 -12.30 9.78 26.33
CA ILE A 257 -11.25 8.78 26.10
C ILE A 257 -10.30 9.29 25.00
N PRO A 258 -8.97 9.25 25.23
CA PRO A 258 -8.01 9.80 24.29
C PRO A 258 -8.13 9.19 22.87
N GLY A 259 -8.25 10.06 21.87
CA GLY A 259 -8.43 9.68 20.48
C GLY A 259 -7.26 8.90 19.84
N GLY A 260 -6.07 8.96 20.44
CA GLY A 260 -4.87 8.30 19.96
C GLY A 260 -5.02 6.78 19.83
N TYR A 261 -5.62 6.12 20.84
CA TYR A 261 -5.86 4.68 20.81
C TYR A 261 -6.76 4.25 19.65
N PHE A 262 -7.79 5.03 19.36
CA PHE A 262 -8.70 4.77 18.23
C PHE A 262 -7.99 5.02 16.89
N GLY A 263 -7.14 6.06 16.82
CA GLY A 263 -6.35 6.35 15.64
C GLY A 263 -5.37 5.23 15.28
N ASP A 264 -4.72 4.66 16.29
CA ASP A 264 -3.78 3.54 16.11
C ASP A 264 -4.52 2.22 15.81
N PHE A 265 -5.66 1.95 16.48
CA PHE A 265 -6.50 0.78 16.18
C PHE A 265 -7.04 0.78 14.74
N ALA A 266 -7.47 1.94 14.25
CA ALA A 266 -8.00 2.09 12.91
C ALA A 266 -6.91 2.24 11.82
N ASP A 267 -5.64 2.14 12.18
CA ASP A 267 -4.53 2.11 11.25
C ASP A 267 -3.93 0.71 11.25
N TRP A 268 -4.10 0.02 10.13
CA TRP A 268 -3.70 -1.38 10.01
C TRP A 268 -2.23 -1.62 10.41
N SER A 269 -1.33 -0.76 9.95
CA SER A 269 0.10 -0.89 10.24
C SER A 269 0.43 -0.68 11.72
N ARG A 270 -0.38 0.11 12.43
CA ARG A 270 -0.22 0.40 13.85
C ARG A 270 -0.94 -0.59 14.74
N LEU A 271 -2.10 -1.08 14.31
CA LEU A 271 -2.86 -2.10 15.04
C LEU A 271 -2.00 -3.33 15.35
N ALA A 272 -1.24 -3.81 14.36
CA ALA A 272 -0.30 -4.91 14.54
C ALA A 272 0.76 -4.65 15.64
N LEU A 273 1.08 -3.38 15.91
CA LEU A 273 2.04 -2.97 16.93
C LEU A 273 1.42 -2.71 18.31
N MET A 274 0.09 -2.65 18.42
CA MET A 274 -0.61 -2.38 19.69
C MET A 274 -0.52 -3.56 20.66
N ARG A 275 -0.30 -4.80 20.20
CA ARG A 275 -0.15 -5.98 21.05
C ARG A 275 1.22 -5.97 21.74
N ASN A 276 1.46 -5.01 22.59
CA ASN A 276 2.62 -4.92 23.46
C ASN A 276 2.18 -4.63 24.92
N LYS A 277 3.00 -5.04 25.87
CA LYS A 277 2.68 -4.96 27.30
C LYS A 277 2.30 -3.53 27.73
N ARG A 278 3.03 -2.53 27.27
CA ARG A 278 2.80 -1.13 27.66
C ARG A 278 1.41 -0.66 27.21
N THR A 279 1.08 -0.83 25.93
CA THR A 279 -0.22 -0.40 25.39
C THR A 279 -1.37 -1.15 26.05
N LEU A 280 -1.24 -2.47 26.25
CA LEU A 280 -2.28 -3.25 26.91
C LEU A 280 -2.45 -2.85 28.38
N ASP A 281 -1.37 -2.56 29.13
CA ASP A 281 -1.47 -2.09 30.50
C ASP A 281 -2.10 -0.69 30.60
N GLU A 282 -1.81 0.21 29.65
CA GLU A 282 -2.45 1.52 29.54
C GLU A 282 -3.97 1.39 29.25
N LEU A 283 -4.36 0.53 28.29
CA LEU A 283 -5.76 0.26 27.98
C LEU A 283 -6.50 -0.38 29.16
N ARG A 284 -5.89 -1.30 29.90
CA ARG A 284 -6.50 -1.90 31.10
C ARG A 284 -6.68 -0.87 32.23
N LYS A 285 -5.75 0.10 32.37
CA LYS A 285 -5.92 1.21 33.31
C LYS A 285 -7.10 2.10 32.90
N LEU A 286 -7.17 2.42 31.61
CA LEU A 286 -8.27 3.19 31.04
C LEU A 286 -9.62 2.48 31.24
N GLN A 287 -9.69 1.17 30.96
CA GLN A 287 -10.88 0.35 31.18
C GLN A 287 -11.41 0.45 32.60
N ARG A 288 -10.51 0.36 33.61
CA ARG A 288 -10.91 0.46 35.04
C ARG A 288 -11.46 1.83 35.42
N SER A 289 -11.06 2.89 34.73
CA SER A 289 -11.52 4.25 34.97
C SER A 289 -12.66 4.69 34.04
N ALA A 290 -12.96 3.93 32.99
CA ALA A 290 -14.02 4.24 32.04
C ALA A 290 -15.39 4.25 32.73
N VAL A 291 -16.28 5.14 32.29
CA VAL A 291 -17.67 5.18 32.77
C VAL A 291 -18.41 3.91 32.35
N ASP A 292 -18.18 3.46 31.11
CA ASP A 292 -18.53 2.12 30.64
C ASP A 292 -17.25 1.38 30.27
N PRO A 293 -16.84 0.34 31.03
CA PRO A 293 -15.62 -0.41 30.75
C PRO A 293 -15.75 -1.42 29.59
N THR A 294 -16.98 -1.75 29.19
CA THR A 294 -17.24 -2.82 28.20
C THR A 294 -16.61 -2.57 26.84
N PRO A 295 -16.74 -1.36 26.24
CA PRO A 295 -16.14 -1.08 24.94
C PRO A 295 -14.61 -1.19 24.91
N ILE A 296 -13.95 -0.67 25.96
CA ILE A 296 -12.47 -0.78 26.06
C ILE A 296 -12.04 -2.23 26.28
N GLY A 297 -12.83 -3.01 27.02
CA GLY A 297 -12.61 -4.46 27.15
C GLY A 297 -12.65 -5.19 25.82
N ARG A 298 -13.59 -4.84 24.94
CA ARG A 298 -13.65 -5.35 23.56
C ARG A 298 -12.43 -4.98 22.74
N MET A 299 -11.97 -3.72 22.81
CA MET A 299 -10.73 -3.29 22.13
C MET A 299 -9.53 -4.14 22.59
N ILE A 300 -9.37 -4.33 23.89
CA ILE A 300 -8.30 -5.16 24.45
C ILE A 300 -8.40 -6.59 23.91
N ALA A 301 -9.59 -7.18 23.94
CA ALA A 301 -9.80 -8.55 23.45
C ALA A 301 -9.47 -8.70 21.95
N LEU A 302 -9.85 -7.74 21.11
CA LEU A 302 -9.49 -7.74 19.68
C LEU A 302 -7.97 -7.72 19.47
N ILE A 303 -7.25 -6.91 20.27
CA ILE A 303 -5.80 -6.81 20.18
C ILE A 303 -5.13 -8.09 20.72
N GLU A 304 -5.54 -8.59 21.88
CA GLU A 304 -4.94 -9.77 22.52
C GLU A 304 -5.14 -11.05 21.71
N HIS A 305 -6.30 -11.20 21.08
CA HIS A 305 -6.65 -12.37 20.26
C HIS A 305 -6.31 -12.21 18.78
N GLU A 306 -5.50 -11.22 18.40
CA GLU A 306 -5.05 -10.99 17.02
C GLU A 306 -6.20 -10.90 16.00
N GLN A 307 -7.32 -10.28 16.39
CA GLN A 307 -8.50 -10.16 15.53
C GLN A 307 -8.39 -9.04 14.48
N GLY A 308 -7.23 -8.41 14.36
CA GLY A 308 -6.97 -7.36 13.36
C GLY A 308 -7.13 -7.87 11.93
N PHE A 309 -6.50 -9.00 11.58
CA PHE A 309 -6.58 -9.54 10.22
C PHE A 309 -8.02 -9.91 9.81
N PRO A 310 -8.80 -10.72 10.58
CA PRO A 310 -10.19 -10.99 10.25
C PRO A 310 -11.06 -9.73 10.12
N LEU A 311 -10.82 -8.72 10.95
CA LEU A 311 -11.54 -7.46 10.90
C LEU A 311 -11.26 -6.72 9.56
N TYR A 312 -10.00 -6.56 9.20
CA TYR A 312 -9.63 -5.87 7.97
C TYR A 312 -9.99 -6.65 6.69
N GLU A 313 -10.02 -7.98 6.76
CA GLU A 313 -10.59 -8.79 5.68
C GLU A 313 -12.08 -8.52 5.49
N ALA A 314 -12.84 -8.36 6.58
CA ALA A 314 -14.25 -7.96 6.51
C ALA A 314 -14.41 -6.56 5.91
N VAL A 315 -13.58 -5.60 6.34
CA VAL A 315 -13.53 -4.24 5.78
C VAL A 315 -13.23 -4.27 4.27
N GLY A 316 -12.20 -4.98 3.88
CA GLY A 316 -11.79 -5.12 2.48
C GLY A 316 -12.87 -5.78 1.61
N ARG A 317 -13.58 -6.81 2.13
CA ARG A 317 -14.71 -7.42 1.43
C ARG A 317 -15.83 -6.41 1.19
N ALA A 318 -16.25 -5.70 2.23
CA ALA A 318 -17.30 -4.68 2.11
C ALA A 318 -16.90 -3.56 1.12
N LYS A 319 -15.66 -3.03 1.23
CA LYS A 319 -15.15 -2.03 0.29
C LYS A 319 -15.18 -2.51 -1.17
N ARG A 320 -14.70 -3.74 -1.44
CA ARG A 320 -14.74 -4.32 -2.79
C ARG A 320 -16.17 -4.52 -3.28
N ALA A 321 -17.08 -5.00 -2.44
CA ALA A 321 -18.48 -5.16 -2.82
C ALA A 321 -19.14 -3.84 -3.19
N LEU A 322 -18.81 -2.74 -2.50
CA LEU A 322 -19.30 -1.39 -2.80
C LEU A 322 -18.76 -0.81 -4.12
N THR A 323 -17.76 -1.42 -4.76
CA THR A 323 -17.37 -1.01 -6.12
C THR A 323 -18.38 -1.46 -7.18
N ALA A 324 -19.04 -2.59 -6.97
CA ALA A 324 -19.96 -3.18 -7.93
C ALA A 324 -21.45 -3.01 -7.53
N SER A 325 -21.74 -2.85 -6.23
CA SER A 325 -23.12 -2.83 -5.69
C SER A 325 -23.36 -1.55 -4.88
N ASP A 326 -24.63 -1.09 -4.84
CA ASP A 326 -25.03 0.09 -4.06
C ASP A 326 -25.08 -0.18 -2.56
N GLU A 327 -25.11 -1.46 -2.17
CA GLU A 327 -25.07 -1.92 -0.78
C GLU A 327 -24.13 -3.10 -0.64
N ALA A 328 -23.50 -3.22 0.54
CA ALA A 328 -22.65 -4.33 0.91
C ALA A 328 -22.94 -4.74 2.35
N GLU A 329 -22.96 -6.05 2.59
CA GLU A 329 -22.99 -6.60 3.93
C GLU A 329 -21.60 -6.44 4.57
N PHE A 330 -21.59 -5.90 5.80
CA PHE A 330 -20.42 -5.89 6.67
C PHE A 330 -20.68 -6.84 7.83
N SER A 331 -19.98 -7.96 7.84
CA SER A 331 -20.09 -8.99 8.88
C SER A 331 -18.72 -9.24 9.50
N PHE A 332 -18.65 -9.09 10.83
CA PHE A 332 -17.46 -9.39 11.61
C PHE A 332 -17.88 -9.95 12.99
N SER A 333 -17.22 -11.01 13.42
CA SER A 333 -17.36 -11.59 14.77
C SER A 333 -15.99 -11.95 15.31
N GLY A 334 -15.63 -11.38 16.47
CA GLY A 334 -14.35 -11.64 17.13
C GLY A 334 -14.16 -10.76 18.37
N GLY A 335 -13.41 -11.27 19.36
CA GLY A 335 -13.06 -10.52 20.58
C GLY A 335 -14.25 -10.00 21.39
N GLY A 336 -15.42 -10.65 21.30
CA GLY A 336 -16.66 -10.18 21.96
C GLY A 336 -17.35 -9.03 21.21
N VAL A 337 -16.93 -8.75 19.97
CA VAL A 337 -17.59 -7.82 19.03
C VAL A 337 -18.28 -8.62 17.97
N GLU A 338 -19.55 -8.34 17.75
CA GLU A 338 -20.34 -8.91 16.65
C GLU A 338 -20.99 -7.75 15.92
N ILE A 339 -20.75 -7.68 14.58
CA ILE A 339 -21.28 -6.66 13.71
C ILE A 339 -21.87 -7.34 12.50
N ASN A 340 -23.18 -7.16 12.30
CA ASN A 340 -23.88 -7.55 11.09
C ASN A 340 -24.70 -6.34 10.65
N THR A 341 -24.29 -5.68 9.60
CA THR A 341 -24.97 -4.48 9.10
C THR A 341 -24.81 -4.37 7.58
N VAL A 342 -25.71 -3.62 6.98
CA VAL A 342 -25.63 -3.25 5.57
C VAL A 342 -25.06 -1.83 5.47
N VAL A 343 -24.06 -1.66 4.64
CA VAL A 343 -23.45 -0.36 4.35
C VAL A 343 -23.86 0.06 2.96
N SER A 344 -24.43 1.25 2.82
CA SER A 344 -24.73 1.81 1.50
C SER A 344 -23.49 2.46 0.89
N ARG A 345 -23.35 2.37 -0.43
CA ARG A 345 -22.33 3.12 -1.19
C ARG A 345 -22.39 4.62 -0.87
N ARG A 346 -23.59 5.17 -0.75
CA ARG A 346 -23.80 6.58 -0.41
C ARG A 346 -23.21 6.96 0.95
N ASP A 347 -23.34 6.10 1.95
CA ASP A 347 -22.74 6.33 3.27
C ASP A 347 -21.22 6.25 3.19
N PHE A 348 -20.68 5.24 2.53
CA PHE A 348 -19.25 5.10 2.31
C PHE A 348 -18.66 6.32 1.57
N GLU A 349 -19.27 6.75 0.49
CA GLU A 349 -18.84 7.94 -0.28
C GLU A 349 -18.90 9.23 0.58
N ARG A 350 -19.89 9.35 1.46
CA ARG A 350 -19.96 10.46 2.42
C ARG A 350 -18.81 10.40 3.42
N TRP A 351 -18.42 9.22 3.90
CA TRP A 351 -17.31 9.05 4.83
C TRP A 351 -15.96 9.40 4.24
N ILE A 352 -15.76 9.13 2.95
CA ILE A 352 -14.52 9.43 2.23
C ILE A 352 -14.51 10.79 1.53
N ALA A 353 -15.58 11.56 1.58
CA ALA A 353 -15.75 12.80 0.80
C ALA A 353 -14.62 13.83 1.01
N GLU A 354 -14.13 13.97 2.26
CA GLU A 354 -12.99 14.85 2.57
C GLU A 354 -11.68 14.33 1.95
N ASP A 355 -11.48 13.01 2.01
CA ASP A 355 -10.32 12.37 1.42
C ASP A 355 -10.32 12.53 -0.10
N LEU A 356 -11.50 12.43 -0.75
CA LEU A 356 -11.66 12.67 -2.20
C LEU A 356 -11.32 14.12 -2.59
N ARG A 357 -11.73 15.12 -1.80
CA ARG A 357 -11.36 16.54 -2.07
C ARG A 357 -9.83 16.74 -2.02
N ARG A 358 -9.12 16.08 -1.13
CA ARG A 358 -7.66 16.16 -1.04
C ARG A 358 -6.99 15.46 -2.22
N ILE A 359 -7.54 14.34 -2.69
CA ILE A 359 -7.08 13.65 -3.91
C ILE A 359 -7.27 14.56 -5.12
N GLU A 360 -8.44 15.19 -5.25
CA GLU A 360 -8.74 16.13 -6.33
C GLU A 360 -7.78 17.33 -6.34
N ALA A 361 -7.45 17.89 -5.17
CA ALA A 361 -6.46 18.95 -5.04
C ALA A 361 -5.04 18.53 -5.47
N ALA A 362 -4.66 17.27 -5.24
CA ALA A 362 -3.38 16.74 -5.70
C ALA A 362 -3.37 16.58 -7.24
N MET A 363 -4.47 16.16 -7.85
CA MET A 363 -4.63 16.15 -9.32
C MET A 363 -4.45 17.56 -9.90
N ASP A 364 -5.15 18.54 -9.33
CA ASP A 364 -5.03 19.94 -9.76
C ASP A 364 -3.60 20.47 -9.63
N ALA A 365 -2.91 20.12 -8.56
CA ALA A 365 -1.53 20.53 -8.36
C ALA A 365 -0.59 19.93 -9.44
N ALA A 366 -0.85 18.71 -9.92
CA ALA A 366 -0.09 18.13 -11.03
C ALA A 366 -0.29 18.91 -12.33
N LEU A 367 -1.54 19.25 -12.67
CA LEU A 367 -1.88 20.03 -13.86
C LEU A 367 -1.28 21.45 -13.80
N VAL A 368 -1.42 22.14 -12.67
CA VAL A 368 -0.82 23.47 -12.46
C VAL A 368 0.70 23.45 -12.60
N LYS A 369 1.39 22.47 -12.00
CA LYS A 369 2.85 22.30 -12.13
C LYS A 369 3.26 22.02 -13.58
N ALA A 370 2.45 21.28 -14.33
CA ALA A 370 2.66 21.01 -15.75
C ALA A 370 2.34 22.22 -16.64
N LYS A 371 1.68 23.26 -16.09
CA LYS A 371 1.14 24.42 -16.82
C LYS A 371 0.13 23.99 -17.91
N LEU A 372 -0.72 23.05 -17.60
CA LEU A 372 -1.75 22.49 -18.48
C LEU A 372 -3.13 22.60 -17.82
N GLU A 373 -4.13 22.74 -18.68
CA GLU A 373 -5.53 22.64 -18.31
C GLU A 373 -6.08 21.23 -18.60
N PRO A 374 -7.21 20.80 -18.03
CA PRO A 374 -7.80 19.50 -18.33
C PRO A 374 -8.03 19.27 -19.85
N ALA A 375 -8.30 20.31 -20.62
CA ALA A 375 -8.48 20.25 -22.07
C ALA A 375 -7.19 19.90 -22.84
N ASP A 376 -6.02 20.10 -22.25
CA ASP A 376 -4.73 19.78 -22.86
C ASP A 376 -4.32 18.31 -22.65
N ILE A 377 -5.11 17.56 -21.88
CA ILE A 377 -4.88 16.14 -21.61
C ILE A 377 -5.61 15.30 -22.65
N ASP A 378 -4.86 14.54 -23.43
CA ASP A 378 -5.43 13.64 -24.43
C ASP A 378 -6.00 12.36 -23.84
N ARG A 379 -5.32 11.82 -22.80
CA ARG A 379 -5.68 10.57 -22.13
C ARG A 379 -5.44 10.66 -20.62
N VAL A 380 -6.30 9.98 -19.87
CA VAL A 380 -6.17 9.77 -18.44
C VAL A 380 -6.06 8.28 -18.21
N PHE A 381 -4.98 7.83 -17.55
CA PHE A 381 -4.79 6.43 -17.21
C PHE A 381 -4.95 6.25 -15.70
N LEU A 382 -5.96 5.47 -15.30
CA LEU A 382 -6.23 5.14 -13.90
C LEU A 382 -5.65 3.76 -13.59
N THR A 383 -4.79 3.69 -12.57
CA THR A 383 -4.19 2.44 -12.10
C THR A 383 -4.33 2.31 -10.58
N GLY A 384 -4.04 1.12 -10.04
CA GLY A 384 -4.22 0.78 -8.64
C GLY A 384 -5.65 0.36 -8.27
N GLY A 385 -5.79 -0.55 -7.32
CA GLY A 385 -7.07 -1.18 -6.98
C GLY A 385 -8.16 -0.23 -6.49
N SER A 386 -7.78 0.91 -5.89
CA SER A 386 -8.76 1.91 -5.41
C SER A 386 -9.35 2.75 -6.54
N SER A 387 -8.77 2.77 -7.74
CA SER A 387 -9.33 3.44 -8.94
C SER A 387 -10.69 2.89 -9.35
N LEU A 388 -11.01 1.66 -8.93
CA LEU A 388 -12.30 0.99 -9.20
C LEU A 388 -13.45 1.52 -8.36
N ILE A 389 -13.20 2.37 -7.35
CA ILE A 389 -14.25 2.97 -6.52
C ILE A 389 -15.03 4.01 -7.37
N PRO A 390 -16.39 3.88 -7.48
CA PRO A 390 -17.19 4.75 -8.34
C PRO A 390 -16.99 6.25 -8.06
N ALA A 391 -16.90 6.65 -6.79
CA ALA A 391 -16.66 8.05 -6.44
C ALA A 391 -15.30 8.58 -6.91
N ILE A 392 -14.26 7.73 -7.00
CA ILE A 392 -12.97 8.10 -7.57
C ILE A 392 -13.12 8.30 -9.08
N ARG A 393 -13.74 7.35 -9.79
CA ARG A 393 -13.98 7.48 -11.21
C ARG A 393 -14.78 8.75 -11.54
N ALA A 394 -15.79 9.07 -10.75
CA ALA A 394 -16.60 10.29 -10.90
C ALA A 394 -15.79 11.60 -10.75
N LEU A 395 -14.65 11.60 -10.02
CA LEU A 395 -13.75 12.77 -9.97
C LEU A 395 -13.21 13.10 -11.36
N PHE A 396 -12.83 12.07 -12.12
CA PHE A 396 -12.27 12.23 -13.47
C PHE A 396 -13.36 12.52 -14.48
N GLU A 397 -14.51 11.85 -14.42
CA GLU A 397 -15.65 12.05 -15.35
C GLU A 397 -16.25 13.46 -15.28
N ARG A 398 -16.03 14.20 -14.20
CA ARG A 398 -16.41 15.62 -14.11
C ARG A 398 -15.50 16.56 -14.92
N ARG A 399 -14.31 16.13 -15.30
CA ARG A 399 -13.26 16.96 -15.92
C ARG A 399 -12.82 16.48 -17.29
N PHE A 400 -12.96 15.18 -17.54
CA PHE A 400 -12.52 14.51 -18.75
C PHE A 400 -13.69 13.74 -19.35
N SER A 401 -13.73 13.61 -20.67
CA SER A 401 -14.71 12.75 -21.31
C SER A 401 -14.44 11.27 -21.00
N VAL A 402 -15.47 10.44 -21.03
CA VAL A 402 -15.36 9.00 -20.78
C VAL A 402 -14.36 8.35 -21.74
N ASP A 403 -14.30 8.81 -22.99
CA ASP A 403 -13.36 8.28 -24.01
C ASP A 403 -11.89 8.63 -23.75
N GLN A 404 -11.62 9.64 -22.93
CA GLN A 404 -10.25 9.98 -22.51
C GLN A 404 -9.78 9.09 -21.37
N ILE A 405 -10.70 8.52 -20.58
CA ILE A 405 -10.37 7.73 -19.38
C ILE A 405 -10.14 6.29 -19.77
N ALA A 406 -8.91 5.83 -19.63
CA ALA A 406 -8.49 4.45 -19.82
C ALA A 406 -8.19 3.78 -18.47
N THR A 407 -8.55 2.51 -18.35
CA THR A 407 -8.22 1.64 -17.22
C THR A 407 -7.60 0.35 -17.77
N GLY A 408 -6.81 -0.35 -16.97
CA GLY A 408 -6.22 -1.63 -17.37
C GLY A 408 -4.89 -1.86 -16.68
N GLY A 409 -4.57 -3.12 -16.40
CA GLY A 409 -3.32 -3.48 -15.72
C GLY A 409 -3.17 -2.84 -14.33
N GLU A 410 -4.29 -2.63 -13.62
CA GLU A 410 -4.38 -1.82 -12.40
C GLU A 410 -3.40 -2.24 -11.30
N LEU A 411 -2.91 -3.48 -11.35
CA LEU A 411 -1.98 -4.01 -10.34
C LEU A 411 -0.59 -4.33 -10.90
N THR A 412 -0.37 -4.27 -12.22
CA THR A 412 0.87 -4.77 -12.86
C THR A 412 1.58 -3.76 -13.75
N SER A 413 0.86 -2.74 -14.24
CA SER A 413 1.38 -1.74 -15.19
C SER A 413 2.63 -1.01 -14.68
N ILE A 414 2.68 -0.72 -13.37
CA ILE A 414 3.84 -0.04 -12.76
C ILE A 414 5.09 -0.89 -12.89
N ALA A 415 5.04 -2.17 -12.48
CA ALA A 415 6.20 -3.06 -12.55
C ALA A 415 6.70 -3.25 -13.99
N HIS A 416 5.78 -3.43 -14.96
CA HIS A 416 6.11 -3.47 -16.38
C HIS A 416 6.87 -2.24 -16.84
N GLY A 417 6.32 -1.05 -16.57
CA GLY A 417 6.94 0.20 -16.99
C GLY A 417 8.28 0.48 -16.29
N LEU A 418 8.42 0.12 -15.00
CA LEU A 418 9.71 0.23 -14.31
C LEU A 418 10.77 -0.68 -14.93
N ALA A 419 10.40 -1.91 -15.36
CA ALA A 419 11.32 -2.79 -16.07
C ALA A 419 11.74 -2.20 -17.42
N LEU A 420 10.82 -1.60 -18.17
CA LEU A 420 11.11 -0.91 -19.44
C LEU A 420 12.02 0.31 -19.23
N ILE A 421 11.80 1.12 -18.19
CA ILE A 421 12.69 2.23 -17.81
C ILE A 421 14.11 1.70 -17.54
N GLY A 422 14.24 0.57 -16.83
CA GLY A 422 15.55 -0.04 -16.54
C GLY A 422 16.29 -0.52 -17.80
N SER A 423 15.59 -0.75 -18.89
CA SER A 423 16.15 -1.12 -20.20
C SER A 423 16.49 0.09 -21.08
N ASP A 424 16.09 1.30 -20.65
CA ASP A 424 16.48 2.54 -21.33
C ASP A 424 18.00 2.70 -21.38
N ALA A 425 18.48 3.43 -22.36
CA ALA A 425 19.92 3.74 -22.51
C ALA A 425 20.46 4.54 -21.30
N ASN A 426 19.64 5.39 -20.69
CA ASN A 426 19.99 6.20 -19.55
C ASN A 426 18.89 6.20 -18.45
N PRO A 427 18.70 5.12 -17.70
CA PRO A 427 17.67 5.04 -16.68
C PRO A 427 17.85 6.06 -15.55
N ALA A 428 19.04 6.61 -15.37
CA ALA A 428 19.31 7.65 -14.37
C ALA A 428 18.52 8.96 -14.62
N GLU A 429 18.14 9.26 -15.86
CA GLU A 429 17.32 10.44 -16.19
C GLU A 429 15.92 10.39 -15.56
N TRP A 430 15.43 9.18 -15.24
CA TRP A 430 14.12 8.94 -14.63
C TRP A 430 14.17 8.88 -13.10
N SER A 431 15.40 8.87 -12.54
CA SER A 431 15.62 8.72 -11.09
C SER A 431 15.25 10.00 -10.33
N VAL A 432 14.66 9.83 -9.12
CA VAL A 432 14.21 10.91 -8.24
C VAL A 432 14.73 10.73 -6.81
#